data_4d3bb177366e46a74d52a50fe773ba77
#
_entry.id   4d3bb177366e46a74d52a50fe773ba77
#
_cell.length_a   1.000
_cell.length_b   1.000
_cell.length_c   1.000
_cell.angle_alpha   90.00
_cell.angle_beta   90.00
_cell.angle_gamma   90.00
#
_symmetry.space_group_name_H-M   'P 1'
#
loop_
_entity.id
_entity.type
_entity.pdbx_description
1 polymer ?
#
loop_
_entity_poly.entity_id
_entity_poly.type
_entity_poly.pdbx_seq_one_letter_code
_entity_poly.pdbx_strand_id
1 'polypeptide(L)'
;MKIQKNLPDVNEAADSAGKAAASQKSGPMHEILSWIEVIVIAVVLALVITQFIIINATVPSGSMENTIHPGDRLIGLRLTYKFSDPQRGDIVVFRYPVDAAQGKKTNYIKRIIGLPGETVEIKDAKIIITDADGNQETLDEPYLKETWTVRNDGYTFHVPEGCYLMLGDNRNNSSDARYWAQKALENIPGISDEEAESLQYVKRSQILGKAYFRYWPLNHISTLYKNTVSYE
;
A
#
# COMPACT_ATOMS: atom_id res chain seq x y z
N MET A 1 -27.56 -66.11 60.08
CA MET A 1 -26.56 -65.07 60.04
C MET A 1 -26.81 -64.25 58.82
N LYS A 2 -27.55 -63.13 58.90
CA LYS A 2 -27.88 -62.27 57.77
C LYS A 2 -26.90 -61.10 57.72
N ILE A 3 -26.11 -61.02 56.68
CA ILE A 3 -25.21 -59.87 56.44
C ILE A 3 -26.05 -58.85 55.64
N GLN A 4 -26.33 -57.71 56.25
CA GLN A 4 -26.96 -56.56 55.66
C GLN A 4 -25.88 -55.70 55.02
N LYS A 5 -25.91 -55.58 53.70
CA LYS A 5 -24.97 -54.78 52.90
C LYS A 5 -25.56 -53.37 52.79
N ASN A 6 -25.00 -52.40 53.50
CA ASN A 6 -25.34 -50.99 53.34
C ASN A 6 -24.80 -50.52 51.97
N LEU A 7 -25.67 -50.21 51.05
CA LEU A 7 -25.34 -49.43 49.85
C LEU A 7 -25.43 -47.93 50.21
N PRO A 8 -24.47 -47.11 49.78
CA PRO A 8 -24.57 -45.66 50.00
C PRO A 8 -25.65 -45.09 49.09
N ASP A 9 -26.38 -44.10 49.63
CA ASP A 9 -27.52 -43.43 49.00
C ASP A 9 -27.03 -42.62 47.79
N VAL A 10 -27.54 -42.93 46.58
CA VAL A 10 -27.15 -42.32 45.31
C VAL A 10 -27.60 -40.84 45.23
N ASN A 11 -28.47 -40.40 46.14
CA ASN A 11 -28.99 -39.05 46.13
C ASN A 11 -28.07 -38.01 46.77
N GLU A 12 -27.12 -38.43 47.60
CA GLU A 12 -26.15 -37.49 48.24
C GLU A 12 -25.02 -37.08 47.29
N ALA A 13 -24.70 -37.94 46.26
CA ALA A 13 -23.70 -37.63 45.27
C ALA A 13 -24.20 -36.67 44.16
N ALA A 14 -25.55 -36.63 43.93
CA ALA A 14 -26.15 -35.74 42.95
C ALA A 14 -26.28 -34.28 43.47
N ASP A 15 -26.44 -34.10 44.79
CA ASP A 15 -26.60 -32.78 45.37
C ASP A 15 -25.28 -32.03 45.59
N SER A 16 -24.16 -32.76 45.67
CA SER A 16 -22.81 -32.17 45.73
C SER A 16 -22.28 -31.71 44.36
N ALA A 17 -22.72 -32.34 43.26
CA ALA A 17 -22.37 -31.94 41.91
C ALA A 17 -23.14 -30.71 41.43
N GLY A 18 -24.34 -30.47 41.97
CA GLY A 18 -25.19 -29.31 41.62
C GLY A 18 -24.72 -27.98 42.27
N LYS A 19 -23.91 -28.03 43.32
CA LYS A 19 -23.43 -26.82 44.01
C LYS A 19 -22.10 -26.26 43.50
N ALA A 20 -21.39 -26.94 42.60
CA ALA A 20 -20.12 -26.49 42.04
C ALA A 20 -20.28 -25.54 40.81
N ALA A 21 -21.51 -25.36 40.31
CA ALA A 21 -21.81 -24.42 39.23
C ALA A 21 -22.55 -23.15 39.73
N ALA A 22 -22.23 -22.69 40.94
CA ALA A 22 -22.62 -21.38 41.40
C ALA A 22 -21.79 -20.35 40.63
N SER A 23 -22.34 -19.84 39.52
CA SER A 23 -21.89 -18.64 38.83
C SER A 23 -21.57 -17.56 39.89
N GLN A 24 -20.29 -17.29 40.12
CA GLN A 24 -19.86 -16.09 40.84
C GLN A 24 -20.43 -14.91 40.01
N LYS A 25 -21.50 -14.30 40.51
CA LYS A 25 -21.96 -12.99 40.01
C LYS A 25 -20.83 -12.01 40.33
N SER A 26 -19.99 -11.76 39.32
CA SER A 26 -19.00 -10.69 39.38
C SER A 26 -19.73 -9.40 39.76
N GLY A 27 -19.28 -8.71 40.80
CA GLY A 27 -19.91 -7.45 41.21
C GLY A 27 -19.83 -6.41 40.06
N PRO A 28 -20.69 -5.38 40.03
CA PRO A 28 -20.75 -4.40 38.96
C PRO A 28 -19.40 -3.74 38.68
N MET A 29 -18.52 -3.63 39.66
CA MET A 29 -17.16 -3.12 39.50
C MET A 29 -16.28 -4.02 38.60
N HIS A 30 -16.43 -5.33 38.74
CA HIS A 30 -15.67 -6.31 37.94
C HIS A 30 -16.14 -6.29 36.46
N GLU A 31 -17.44 -6.11 36.24
CA GLU A 31 -17.97 -5.96 34.88
C GLU A 31 -17.46 -4.66 34.23
N ILE A 32 -17.46 -3.55 34.96
CA ILE A 32 -16.91 -2.28 34.46
C ILE A 32 -15.42 -2.42 34.12
N LEU A 33 -14.63 -3.05 34.98
CA LEU A 33 -13.20 -3.27 34.75
C LEU A 33 -12.95 -4.14 33.51
N SER A 34 -13.74 -5.20 33.31
CA SER A 34 -13.61 -6.06 32.11
C SER A 34 -13.95 -5.32 30.83
N TRP A 35 -14.98 -4.45 30.83
CA TRP A 35 -15.28 -3.59 29.67
C TRP A 35 -14.17 -2.59 29.37
N ILE A 36 -13.57 -1.99 30.41
CA ILE A 36 -12.42 -1.08 30.24
C ILE A 36 -11.24 -1.82 29.61
N GLU A 37 -10.94 -3.03 30.08
CA GLU A 37 -9.87 -3.86 29.52
C GLU A 37 -10.10 -4.15 28.03
N VAL A 38 -11.30 -4.57 27.65
CA VAL A 38 -11.67 -4.83 26.24
C VAL A 38 -11.51 -3.58 25.39
N ILE A 39 -11.97 -2.42 25.88
CA ILE A 39 -11.84 -1.15 25.16
C ILE A 39 -10.36 -0.77 24.98
N VAL A 40 -9.55 -0.91 26.04
CA VAL A 40 -8.11 -0.61 25.95
C VAL A 40 -7.42 -1.51 24.94
N ILE A 41 -7.68 -2.82 24.97
CA ILE A 41 -7.13 -3.76 23.97
C ILE A 41 -7.58 -3.38 22.56
N ALA A 42 -8.86 -3.08 22.37
CA ALA A 42 -9.38 -2.69 21.05
C ALA A 42 -8.72 -1.41 20.52
N VAL A 43 -8.52 -0.40 21.39
CA VAL A 43 -7.83 0.85 21.01
C VAL A 43 -6.37 0.59 20.67
N VAL A 44 -5.67 -0.19 21.48
CA VAL A 44 -4.26 -0.55 21.20
C VAL A 44 -4.14 -1.30 19.87
N LEU A 45 -5.00 -2.28 19.62
CA LEU A 45 -5.02 -3.02 18.35
C LEU A 45 -5.33 -2.09 17.16
N ALA A 46 -6.32 -1.20 17.30
CA ALA A 46 -6.64 -0.22 16.26
C ALA A 46 -5.45 0.71 15.95
N LEU A 47 -4.74 1.17 16.98
CA LEU A 47 -3.55 2.00 16.81
C LEU A 47 -2.42 1.21 16.11
N VAL A 48 -2.17 -0.04 16.51
CA VAL A 48 -1.17 -0.90 15.86
C VAL A 48 -1.51 -1.13 14.39
N ILE A 49 -2.77 -1.46 14.08
CA ILE A 49 -3.22 -1.71 12.70
C ILE A 49 -3.06 -0.44 11.86
N THR A 50 -3.54 0.70 12.33
CA THR A 50 -3.48 1.96 11.58
C THR A 50 -2.07 2.50 11.42
N GLN A 51 -1.18 2.29 12.38
CA GLN A 51 0.19 2.80 12.35
C GLN A 51 1.13 1.91 11.52
N PHE A 52 1.00 0.59 11.62
CA PHE A 52 1.98 -0.35 11.05
C PHE A 52 1.48 -1.13 9.84
N ILE A 53 0.18 -1.30 9.67
CA ILE A 53 -0.40 -2.15 8.63
C ILE A 53 -1.01 -1.32 7.52
N ILE A 54 -1.84 -0.33 7.84
CA ILE A 54 -2.64 0.42 6.89
C ILE A 54 -1.96 1.74 6.50
N ILE A 55 -2.09 2.11 5.23
CA ILE A 55 -1.86 3.46 4.73
C ILE A 55 -3.21 4.05 4.39
N ASN A 56 -3.55 5.17 5.02
CA ASN A 56 -4.69 5.99 4.62
C ASN A 56 -4.14 7.18 3.82
N ALA A 57 -4.55 7.30 2.57
CA ALA A 57 -4.08 8.35 1.67
C ALA A 57 -5.27 9.10 1.07
N THR A 58 -5.18 10.43 1.08
CA THR A 58 -6.10 11.31 0.33
C THR A 58 -5.38 11.79 -0.92
N VAL A 59 -6.05 11.75 -2.07
CA VAL A 59 -5.49 12.10 -3.38
C VAL A 59 -5.76 13.58 -3.68
N PRO A 60 -4.73 14.44 -3.71
CA PRO A 60 -4.93 15.88 -3.93
C PRO A 60 -4.94 16.28 -5.41
N SER A 61 -4.46 15.45 -6.32
CA SER A 61 -4.21 15.80 -7.72
C SER A 61 -4.73 14.79 -8.72
N GLY A 62 -4.94 15.22 -9.98
CA GLY A 62 -5.42 14.39 -11.07
C GLY A 62 -4.34 13.57 -11.79
N SER A 63 -3.13 13.41 -11.24
CA SER A 63 -2.03 12.70 -11.91
C SER A 63 -2.27 11.21 -12.15
N MET A 64 -3.25 10.62 -11.47
CA MET A 64 -3.66 9.21 -11.60
C MET A 64 -5.08 9.05 -12.19
N GLU A 65 -5.68 10.13 -12.72
CA GLU A 65 -6.91 10.03 -13.53
C GLU A 65 -6.59 9.22 -14.79
N ASN A 66 -7.37 8.40 -15.16
CA ASN A 66 -8.64 7.78 -15.10
C ASN A 66 -8.84 6.77 -13.91
N THR A 67 -7.77 6.33 -13.25
CA THR A 67 -7.82 5.28 -12.23
C THR A 67 -8.25 5.84 -10.86
N ILE A 68 -7.68 6.98 -10.48
CA ILE A 68 -7.89 7.61 -9.18
C ILE A 68 -8.10 9.11 -9.38
N HIS A 69 -9.14 9.67 -8.76
CA HIS A 69 -9.53 11.07 -8.94
C HIS A 69 -9.15 11.94 -7.73
N PRO A 70 -9.00 13.26 -7.92
CA PRO A 70 -8.85 14.18 -6.81
C PRO A 70 -9.99 14.06 -5.81
N GLY A 71 -9.66 14.05 -4.51
CA GLY A 71 -10.62 13.84 -3.42
C GLY A 71 -10.89 12.40 -3.03
N ASP A 72 -10.42 11.42 -3.82
CA ASP A 72 -10.50 10.01 -3.45
C ASP A 72 -9.70 9.73 -2.18
N ARG A 73 -10.23 8.81 -1.35
CA ARG A 73 -9.52 8.29 -0.19
C ARG A 73 -9.27 6.81 -0.37
N LEU A 74 -8.03 6.43 -0.14
CA LEU A 74 -7.50 5.11 -0.45
C LEU A 74 -7.00 4.41 0.80
N ILE A 75 -7.17 3.09 0.82
CA ILE A 75 -6.51 2.19 1.76
C ILE A 75 -5.44 1.42 1.02
N GLY A 76 -4.23 1.50 1.54
CA GLY A 76 -3.10 0.69 1.14
C GLY A 76 -2.57 -0.16 2.29
N LEU A 77 -1.74 -1.15 1.98
CA LEU A 77 -1.10 -2.03 2.95
C LEU A 77 0.42 -1.85 2.91
N ARG A 78 1.00 -1.57 4.10
CA ARG A 78 2.46 -1.49 4.29
C ARG A 78 3.12 -2.86 4.24
N LEU A 79 2.39 -3.88 4.73
CA LEU A 79 2.93 -5.22 4.89
C LEU A 79 3.13 -5.96 3.57
N THR A 80 2.44 -5.57 2.49
CA THR A 80 2.52 -6.24 1.18
C THR A 80 3.97 -6.47 0.78
N TYR A 81 4.78 -5.43 0.86
CA TYR A 81 6.16 -5.46 0.41
C TYR A 81 7.18 -5.88 1.49
N LYS A 82 6.71 -6.43 2.61
CA LYS A 82 7.56 -7.20 3.53
C LYS A 82 7.67 -8.66 3.13
N PHE A 83 6.72 -9.15 2.33
CA PHE A 83 6.61 -10.56 1.94
C PHE A 83 6.71 -10.78 0.43
N SER A 84 6.71 -9.70 -0.35
CA SER A 84 6.84 -9.73 -1.82
C SER A 84 7.57 -8.49 -2.31
N ASP A 85 8.12 -8.54 -3.50
CA ASP A 85 8.65 -7.37 -4.17
C ASP A 85 7.56 -6.60 -4.92
N PRO A 86 7.71 -5.27 -5.05
CA PRO A 86 6.85 -4.47 -5.89
C PRO A 86 6.86 -4.96 -7.34
N GLN A 87 5.68 -5.07 -7.93
CA GLN A 87 5.49 -5.56 -9.29
C GLN A 87 5.15 -4.42 -10.24
N ARG A 88 5.46 -4.57 -11.54
CA ARG A 88 4.98 -3.68 -12.59
C ARG A 88 3.45 -3.60 -12.56
N GLY A 89 2.91 -2.39 -12.73
CA GLY A 89 1.49 -2.11 -12.67
C GLY A 89 0.95 -1.86 -11.26
N ASP A 90 1.71 -2.12 -10.19
CA ASP A 90 1.30 -1.79 -8.83
C ASP A 90 1.14 -0.29 -8.65
N ILE A 91 0.03 0.12 -8.07
CA ILE A 91 -0.16 1.50 -7.60
C ILE A 91 0.37 1.60 -6.17
N VAL A 92 1.35 2.46 -5.96
CA VAL A 92 2.07 2.54 -4.69
C VAL A 92 2.06 3.94 -4.09
N VAL A 93 2.03 3.98 -2.77
CA VAL A 93 2.31 5.18 -2.00
C VAL A 93 3.78 5.15 -1.60
N PHE A 94 4.52 6.22 -1.87
CA PHE A 94 5.96 6.30 -1.63
C PHE A 94 6.40 7.70 -1.23
N ARG A 95 7.62 7.82 -0.70
CA ARG A 95 8.27 9.10 -0.41
C ARG A 95 8.77 9.72 -1.71
N TYR A 96 8.35 10.94 -2.00
CA TYR A 96 8.80 11.68 -3.18
C TYR A 96 10.32 11.92 -3.10
N PRO A 97 11.12 11.43 -4.07
CA PRO A 97 12.58 11.43 -3.95
C PRO A 97 13.19 12.83 -3.76
N VAL A 98 12.73 13.83 -4.52
CA VAL A 98 13.29 15.20 -4.48
C VAL A 98 13.05 15.86 -3.13
N ASP A 99 11.89 15.68 -2.52
CA ASP A 99 11.61 16.18 -1.17
C ASP A 99 12.34 15.36 -0.11
N ALA A 100 12.46 14.04 -0.30
CA ALA A 100 13.18 13.16 0.61
C ALA A 100 14.67 13.51 0.69
N ALA A 101 15.29 13.90 -0.43
CA ALA A 101 16.67 14.41 -0.47
C ALA A 101 16.87 15.69 0.37
N GLN A 102 15.79 16.46 0.58
CA GLN A 102 15.78 17.64 1.43
C GLN A 102 15.29 17.36 2.87
N GLY A 103 15.12 16.09 3.27
CA GLY A 103 14.61 15.70 4.59
C GLY A 103 13.10 15.89 4.77
N LYS A 104 12.36 16.26 3.72
CA LYS A 104 10.91 16.43 3.75
C LYS A 104 10.20 15.07 3.61
N LYS A 105 8.98 14.96 4.15
CA LYS A 105 8.20 13.70 4.17
C LYS A 105 6.95 13.79 3.30
N THR A 106 7.10 14.19 2.04
CA THR A 106 5.99 14.26 1.09
C THR A 106 5.71 12.87 0.51
N ASN A 107 4.45 12.46 0.50
CA ASN A 107 4.02 11.20 -0.10
C ASN A 107 3.39 11.44 -1.46
N TYR A 108 3.80 10.62 -2.43
CA TYR A 108 3.19 10.57 -3.75
C TYR A 108 2.52 9.22 -3.96
N ILE A 109 1.59 9.18 -4.93
CA ILE A 109 0.98 7.96 -5.41
C ILE A 109 1.16 7.90 -6.93
N LYS A 110 1.74 6.81 -7.43
CA LYS A 110 2.00 6.55 -8.85
C LYS A 110 1.95 5.06 -9.13
N ARG A 111 1.99 4.70 -10.41
CA ARG A 111 2.10 3.32 -10.88
C ARG A 111 3.56 2.97 -11.16
N ILE A 112 3.96 1.76 -10.76
CA ILE A 112 5.26 1.18 -11.11
C ILE A 112 5.23 0.80 -12.58
N ILE A 113 6.18 1.34 -13.34
CA ILE A 113 6.35 1.06 -14.77
C ILE A 113 7.65 0.33 -15.04
N GLY A 114 8.77 0.79 -14.49
CA GLY A 114 10.07 0.13 -14.62
C GLY A 114 10.48 -0.59 -13.34
N LEU A 115 11.01 -1.79 -13.49
CA LEU A 115 11.57 -2.62 -12.43
C LEU A 115 13.10 -2.50 -12.39
N PRO A 116 13.76 -2.92 -11.28
CA PRO A 116 15.21 -2.88 -11.17
C PRO A 116 15.93 -3.57 -12.35
N GLY A 117 16.98 -2.94 -12.90
CA GLY A 117 17.79 -3.45 -13.98
C GLY A 117 17.21 -3.25 -15.40
N GLU A 118 15.99 -2.74 -15.53
CA GLU A 118 15.34 -2.57 -16.83
C GLU A 118 15.65 -1.23 -17.48
N THR A 119 15.57 -1.20 -18.81
CA THR A 119 15.49 0.03 -19.60
C THR A 119 14.05 0.27 -20.03
N VAL A 120 13.55 1.46 -19.74
CA VAL A 120 12.20 1.91 -20.09
C VAL A 120 12.30 3.02 -21.13
N GLU A 121 11.86 2.77 -22.35
CA GLU A 121 11.81 3.75 -23.42
C GLU A 121 10.35 4.20 -23.63
N ILE A 122 10.15 5.51 -23.71
CA ILE A 122 8.87 6.12 -24.07
C ILE A 122 8.98 6.63 -25.48
N LYS A 123 8.29 5.97 -26.41
CA LYS A 123 8.37 6.26 -27.84
C LYS A 123 7.04 6.02 -28.54
N ASP A 124 6.65 6.95 -29.42
CA ASP A 124 5.42 6.87 -30.19
C ASP A 124 4.16 6.62 -29.32
N ALA A 125 4.12 7.30 -28.17
CA ALA A 125 3.08 7.17 -27.17
C ALA A 125 2.93 5.75 -26.56
N LYS A 126 3.97 4.94 -26.61
CA LYS A 126 4.06 3.59 -26.04
C LYS A 126 5.24 3.51 -25.05
N ILE A 127 5.15 2.55 -24.16
CA ILE A 127 6.27 2.17 -23.29
C ILE A 127 6.84 0.86 -23.81
N ILE A 128 8.13 0.88 -24.07
CA ILE A 128 8.92 -0.29 -24.44
C ILE A 128 9.83 -0.60 -23.26
N ILE A 129 9.75 -1.82 -22.75
CA ILE A 129 10.59 -2.33 -21.67
C ILE A 129 11.65 -3.24 -22.28
N THR A 130 12.90 -3.02 -21.95
CA THR A 130 13.99 -3.95 -22.24
C THR A 130 14.48 -4.52 -20.91
N ASP A 131 14.42 -5.85 -20.76
CA ASP A 131 14.92 -6.53 -19.57
C ASP A 131 16.45 -6.67 -19.56
N ALA A 132 17.01 -7.27 -18.49
CA ALA A 132 18.45 -7.49 -18.35
C ALA A 132 19.02 -8.45 -19.39
N ASP A 133 18.22 -9.31 -19.99
CA ASP A 133 18.60 -10.26 -21.04
C ASP A 133 18.51 -9.66 -22.45
N GLY A 134 17.97 -8.41 -22.57
CA GLY A 134 17.81 -7.69 -23.82
C GLY A 134 16.49 -7.98 -24.55
N ASN A 135 15.55 -8.71 -23.94
CA ASN A 135 14.23 -8.92 -24.50
C ASN A 135 13.42 -7.64 -24.42
N GLN A 136 12.69 -7.33 -25.47
CA GLN A 136 11.85 -6.14 -25.55
C GLN A 136 10.37 -6.50 -25.56
N GLU A 137 9.60 -5.79 -24.76
CA GLU A 137 8.16 -5.93 -24.68
C GLU A 137 7.51 -4.55 -24.67
N THR A 138 6.41 -4.41 -25.39
CA THR A 138 5.60 -3.17 -25.38
C THR A 138 4.47 -3.35 -24.36
N LEU A 139 4.28 -2.36 -23.49
CA LEU A 139 3.22 -2.40 -22.50
C LEU A 139 1.87 -2.04 -23.14
N ASP A 140 0.87 -2.87 -22.88
CA ASP A 140 -0.54 -2.52 -23.04
C ASP A 140 -1.06 -1.85 -21.76
N GLU A 141 -1.56 -0.62 -21.90
CA GLU A 141 -1.92 0.25 -20.79
C GLU A 141 -3.38 0.74 -20.88
N PRO A 142 -4.36 -0.16 -20.71
CA PRO A 142 -5.79 0.17 -20.88
C PRO A 142 -6.34 1.15 -19.84
N TYR A 143 -5.56 1.45 -18.80
CA TYR A 143 -5.92 2.38 -17.73
C TYR A 143 -5.63 3.85 -18.08
N LEU A 144 -4.95 4.14 -19.17
CA LEU A 144 -4.61 5.51 -19.53
C LEU A 144 -5.87 6.33 -19.79
N LYS A 145 -5.84 7.59 -19.39
CA LYS A 145 -6.94 8.55 -19.61
C LYS A 145 -7.08 8.90 -21.08
N GLU A 146 -5.94 9.10 -21.74
CA GLU A 146 -5.85 9.58 -23.12
C GLU A 146 -4.51 9.22 -23.74
N THR A 147 -4.42 9.29 -25.06
CA THR A 147 -3.15 9.12 -25.77
C THR A 147 -2.13 10.19 -25.36
N TRP A 148 -0.88 9.81 -25.27
CA TRP A 148 0.21 10.71 -24.93
C TRP A 148 0.35 11.83 -25.96
N THR A 149 0.69 13.03 -25.50
CA THR A 149 1.11 14.10 -26.39
C THR A 149 2.59 13.98 -26.73
N VAL A 150 3.01 14.45 -27.89
CA VAL A 150 4.41 14.40 -28.38
C VAL A 150 5.41 14.97 -27.37
N ARG A 151 5.06 16.01 -26.62
CA ARG A 151 5.96 16.62 -25.62
C ARG A 151 6.24 15.72 -24.41
N ASN A 152 5.47 14.64 -24.24
CA ASN A 152 5.64 13.66 -23.17
C ASN A 152 6.31 12.38 -23.67
N ASP A 153 6.85 12.40 -24.87
CA ASP A 153 7.53 11.31 -25.56
C ASP A 153 9.05 11.52 -25.59
N GLY A 154 9.81 10.51 -26.01
CA GLY A 154 11.25 10.60 -26.23
C GLY A 154 12.12 10.42 -24.98
N TYR A 155 11.58 9.85 -23.89
CA TYR A 155 12.34 9.57 -22.66
C TYR A 155 12.91 8.16 -22.68
N THR A 156 14.16 8.02 -22.21
CA THR A 156 14.78 6.71 -21.91
C THR A 156 15.29 6.72 -20.48
N PHE A 157 14.95 5.68 -19.73
CA PHE A 157 15.33 5.49 -18.33
C PHE A 157 16.05 4.16 -18.15
N HIS A 158 17.20 4.18 -17.51
CA HIS A 158 17.92 2.97 -17.08
C HIS A 158 17.69 2.80 -15.59
N VAL A 159 16.78 1.91 -15.21
CA VAL A 159 16.34 1.75 -13.82
C VAL A 159 17.43 1.07 -12.99
N PRO A 160 18.03 1.74 -12.00
CA PRO A 160 19.08 1.14 -11.20
C PRO A 160 18.57 -0.02 -10.34
N GLU A 161 19.46 -0.92 -9.94
CA GLU A 161 19.16 -2.00 -9.00
C GLU A 161 18.56 -1.46 -7.70
N GLY A 162 17.51 -2.12 -7.21
CA GLY A 162 16.78 -1.73 -6.02
C GLY A 162 15.94 -0.45 -6.15
N CYS A 163 15.79 0.07 -7.37
CA CYS A 163 15.00 1.25 -7.69
C CYS A 163 13.84 0.90 -8.64
N TYR A 164 12.87 1.80 -8.72
CA TYR A 164 11.65 1.65 -9.54
C TYR A 164 11.35 2.95 -10.26
N LEU A 165 10.90 2.84 -11.51
CA LEU A 165 10.40 3.98 -12.28
C LEU A 165 8.89 4.13 -12.08
N MET A 166 8.45 5.35 -11.75
CA MET A 166 7.07 5.65 -11.40
C MET A 166 6.47 6.64 -12.39
N LEU A 167 5.35 6.28 -13.01
CA LEU A 167 4.56 7.19 -13.86
C LEU A 167 3.14 7.34 -13.34
N GLY A 168 2.53 8.49 -13.64
CA GLY A 168 1.11 8.72 -13.41
C GLY A 168 0.26 8.18 -14.57
N ASP A 169 -0.94 7.69 -14.27
CA ASP A 169 -1.89 7.19 -15.28
C ASP A 169 -2.41 8.31 -16.17
N ASN A 170 -2.46 9.54 -15.68
CA ASN A 170 -2.72 10.74 -16.49
C ASN A 170 -1.40 11.26 -17.10
N ARG A 171 -0.91 10.60 -18.14
CA ARG A 171 0.39 10.86 -18.77
C ARG A 171 0.62 12.31 -19.18
N ASN A 172 -0.41 12.98 -19.65
CA ASN A 172 -0.33 14.37 -20.13
C ASN A 172 -0.36 15.41 -18.99
N ASN A 173 -0.78 15.00 -17.79
CA ASN A 173 -0.91 15.89 -16.63
C ASN A 173 -0.40 15.24 -15.33
N SER A 174 0.80 14.66 -15.38
CA SER A 174 1.44 14.06 -14.22
C SER A 174 2.84 14.63 -14.00
N SER A 175 3.11 15.07 -12.77
CA SER A 175 4.47 15.33 -12.31
C SER A 175 5.04 14.01 -11.76
N ASP A 176 5.75 13.28 -12.64
CA ASP A 176 6.34 11.97 -12.33
C ASP A 176 7.81 11.91 -12.72
N ALA A 177 8.38 10.71 -12.80
CA ALA A 177 9.80 10.48 -13.01
C ALA A 177 10.39 11.28 -14.19
N ARG A 178 9.61 11.53 -15.24
CA ARG A 178 10.03 12.30 -16.41
C ARG A 178 10.49 13.73 -16.10
N TYR A 179 10.02 14.28 -14.98
CA TYR A 179 10.26 15.68 -14.61
C TYR A 179 11.04 15.84 -13.31
N TRP A 180 11.32 14.75 -12.56
CA TRP A 180 11.86 14.88 -11.22
C TRP A 180 13.33 15.33 -11.21
N ALA A 181 14.14 14.93 -12.19
CA ALA A 181 15.50 15.44 -12.32
C ALA A 181 15.52 16.96 -12.49
N GLN A 182 14.72 17.48 -13.43
CA GLN A 182 14.59 18.93 -13.62
C GLN A 182 14.12 19.63 -12.33
N LYS A 183 13.12 19.05 -11.65
CA LYS A 183 12.64 19.60 -10.37
C LYS A 183 13.70 19.55 -9.27
N ALA A 184 14.57 18.57 -9.27
CA ALA A 184 15.69 18.50 -8.34
C ALA A 184 16.68 19.64 -8.59
N LEU A 185 17.06 19.87 -9.85
CA LEU A 185 17.94 21.00 -10.24
C LEU A 185 17.33 22.35 -9.88
N GLU A 186 16.02 22.51 -10.02
CA GLU A 186 15.32 23.76 -9.67
C GLU A 186 15.21 23.99 -8.15
N ASN A 187 15.07 22.93 -7.34
CA ASN A 187 14.68 23.05 -5.93
C ASN A 187 15.77 22.68 -4.91
N ILE A 188 16.89 22.08 -5.35
CA ILE A 188 17.99 21.67 -4.47
C ILE A 188 19.25 22.45 -4.87
N PRO A 189 19.64 23.50 -4.12
CA PRO A 189 20.82 24.28 -4.44
C PRO A 189 22.08 23.43 -4.45
N GLY A 190 22.86 23.50 -5.54
CA GLY A 190 24.17 22.84 -5.66
C GLY A 190 24.12 21.34 -5.92
N ILE A 191 22.94 20.77 -6.22
CA ILE A 191 22.85 19.38 -6.66
C ILE A 191 23.54 19.22 -8.03
N SER A 192 24.26 18.11 -8.23
CA SER A 192 24.82 17.77 -9.54
C SER A 192 23.77 17.17 -10.48
N ASP A 193 24.04 17.19 -11.79
CA ASP A 193 23.15 16.60 -12.79
C ASP A 193 22.96 15.09 -12.53
N GLU A 194 24.04 14.37 -12.19
CA GLU A 194 24.01 12.94 -11.89
C GLU A 194 23.15 12.63 -10.64
N GLU A 195 23.29 13.44 -9.58
CA GLU A 195 22.46 13.30 -8.39
C GLU A 195 20.98 13.60 -8.71
N ALA A 196 20.70 14.64 -9.49
CA ALA A 196 19.36 15.00 -9.91
C ALA A 196 18.72 13.89 -10.76
N GLU A 197 19.44 13.30 -11.68
CA GLU A 197 19.00 12.14 -12.48
C GLU A 197 18.69 10.92 -11.60
N SER A 198 19.49 10.68 -10.56
CA SER A 198 19.22 9.59 -9.61
C SER A 198 17.88 9.75 -8.89
N LEU A 199 17.39 10.96 -8.72
CA LEU A 199 16.10 11.27 -8.08
C LEU A 199 14.89 11.04 -9.00
N GLN A 200 15.08 10.62 -10.25
CA GLN A 200 13.99 10.12 -11.12
C GLN A 200 13.46 8.75 -10.65
N TYR A 201 14.25 8.04 -9.85
CA TYR A 201 13.93 6.70 -9.40
C TYR A 201 13.54 6.66 -7.93
N VAL A 202 12.58 5.80 -7.59
CA VAL A 202 12.15 5.56 -6.22
C VAL A 202 12.88 4.34 -5.67
N LYS A 203 13.68 4.52 -4.64
CA LYS A 203 14.33 3.41 -3.95
C LYS A 203 13.31 2.48 -3.29
N ARG A 204 13.58 1.18 -3.24
CA ARG A 204 12.74 0.21 -2.56
C ARG A 204 12.34 0.63 -1.13
N SER A 205 13.27 1.23 -0.39
CA SER A 205 13.04 1.73 0.98
C SER A 205 12.11 2.93 1.07
N GLN A 206 11.88 3.65 -0.02
CA GLN A 206 10.97 4.79 -0.09
C GLN A 206 9.52 4.37 -0.38
N ILE A 207 9.30 3.12 -0.83
CA ILE A 207 7.95 2.59 -1.09
C ILE A 207 7.31 2.25 0.26
N LEU A 208 6.24 2.95 0.59
CA LEU A 208 5.53 2.81 1.87
C LEU A 208 4.53 1.66 1.86
N GLY A 209 3.97 1.32 0.69
CA GLY A 209 3.05 0.20 0.51
C GLY A 209 2.20 0.33 -0.74
N LYS A 210 1.44 -0.74 -1.03
CA LYS A 210 0.56 -0.87 -2.19
C LYS A 210 -0.83 -0.33 -1.88
N ALA A 211 -1.40 0.46 -2.78
CA ALA A 211 -2.78 0.90 -2.72
C ALA A 211 -3.71 -0.21 -3.25
N TYR A 212 -4.73 -0.57 -2.48
CA TYR A 212 -5.63 -1.67 -2.81
C TYR A 212 -7.05 -1.24 -3.09
N PHE A 213 -7.53 -0.26 -2.32
CA PHE A 213 -8.96 0.00 -2.24
C PHE A 213 -9.25 1.48 -2.12
N ARG A 214 -10.19 1.97 -2.94
CA ARG A 214 -10.79 3.28 -2.81
C ARG A 214 -12.09 3.13 -2.02
N TYR A 215 -12.18 3.78 -0.85
CA TYR A 215 -13.34 3.69 0.04
C TYR A 215 -14.19 4.96 0.06
N TRP A 216 -13.68 6.05 -0.50
CA TRP A 216 -14.40 7.31 -0.59
C TRP A 216 -14.11 7.99 -1.94
N PRO A 217 -15.12 8.64 -2.58
CA PRO A 217 -16.51 8.75 -2.16
C PRO A 217 -17.29 7.42 -2.26
N LEU A 218 -18.36 7.27 -1.48
CA LEU A 218 -19.09 6.00 -1.35
C LEU A 218 -19.66 5.46 -2.67
N ASN A 219 -20.00 6.36 -3.60
CA ASN A 219 -20.48 6.01 -4.95
C ASN A 219 -19.36 5.54 -5.89
N HIS A 220 -18.09 5.64 -5.48
CA HIS A 220 -16.91 5.22 -6.27
C HIS A 220 -16.09 4.13 -5.57
N ILE A 221 -16.67 3.42 -4.62
CA ILE A 221 -15.99 2.31 -3.94
C ILE A 221 -15.51 1.27 -4.96
N SER A 222 -14.19 1.00 -4.99
CA SER A 222 -13.60 0.06 -5.94
C SER A 222 -12.24 -0.45 -5.49
N THR A 223 -11.85 -1.59 -6.04
CA THR A 223 -10.47 -2.08 -5.94
C THR A 223 -9.62 -1.47 -7.03
N LEU A 224 -8.32 -1.27 -6.75
CA LEU A 224 -7.38 -0.60 -7.65
C LEU A 224 -6.53 -1.57 -8.51
N TYR A 225 -6.68 -2.88 -8.33
CA TYR A 225 -5.90 -3.89 -9.06
C TYR A 225 -6.55 -4.35 -10.37
N LYS A 226 -7.74 -3.86 -10.72
CA LYS A 226 -8.47 -4.30 -11.93
C LYS A 226 -7.86 -3.80 -13.25
N ASN A 227 -7.07 -2.75 -13.19
CA ASN A 227 -6.41 -2.16 -14.36
C ASN A 227 -4.91 -2.47 -14.27
N THR A 228 -4.56 -3.72 -14.47
CA THR A 228 -3.17 -4.18 -14.51
C THR A 228 -2.57 -3.93 -15.90
N VAL A 229 -1.26 -3.74 -15.93
CA VAL A 229 -0.47 -3.73 -17.17
C VAL A 229 -0.52 -5.14 -17.77
N SER A 230 -0.71 -5.23 -19.08
CA SER A 230 -0.49 -6.44 -19.89
C SER A 230 0.59 -6.17 -20.94
N TYR A 231 0.97 -7.19 -21.68
CA TYR A 231 1.98 -7.10 -22.73
C TYR A 231 1.32 -7.41 -24.08
N GLU A 232 1.72 -6.67 -25.11
CA GLU A 232 1.37 -6.94 -26.52
C GLU A 232 2.33 -7.98 -27.12
#